data_36b6be7efe9d2271c27bc534e25430ed
#
_entry.id   36b6be7efe9d2271c27bc534e25430ed
#
_cell.length_a   1.000
_cell.length_b   1.000
_cell.length_c   1.000
_cell.angle_alpha   90.00
_cell.angle_beta   90.00
_cell.angle_gamma   90.00
#
_symmetry.space_group_name_H-M   'P 1'
#
loop_
_entity.id
_entity.type
_entity.pdbx_description
1 polymer ?
#
loop_
_entity_poly.entity_id
_entity_poly.type
_entity_poly.pdbx_seq_one_letter_code
_entity_poly.pdbx_strand_id
1 'polypeptide(L)'
;MVINFKQATIEDAALLVNIYNASFYSDYMRFGECPGYGKTIEMMEESIRKYPKHIILCDNKPVGCVSCHSIGPQDYEIGCLCVIPEYQGKGIGSGAIRFVQDYYKEWKSMTLITPIAKQENVRFYTEKCGFQIADTERDGNVELVRFLLERSLE
;
A
#
# COMPACT_ATOMS: atom_id res chain seq x y z
N MET A 1 -21.52 -1.66 -3.09
CA MET A 1 -20.24 -0.96 -2.88
C MET A 1 -19.47 -0.94 -4.19
N VAL A 2 -19.20 0.25 -4.69
CA VAL A 2 -18.48 0.44 -5.96
C VAL A 2 -17.09 0.99 -5.66
N ILE A 3 -16.07 0.25 -6.05
CA ILE A 3 -14.67 0.64 -5.83
C ILE A 3 -14.07 1.12 -7.14
N ASN A 4 -13.49 2.32 -7.12
CA ASN A 4 -12.78 2.91 -8.25
C ASN A 4 -11.39 3.37 -7.80
N PHE A 5 -10.51 3.54 -8.78
CA PHE A 5 -9.12 3.96 -8.53
C PHE A 5 -8.83 5.16 -9.42
N LYS A 6 -8.34 6.24 -8.80
CA LYS A 6 -8.03 7.47 -9.50
C LYS A 6 -6.55 7.79 -9.31
N GLN A 7 -5.84 8.02 -10.41
CA GLN A 7 -4.44 8.42 -10.31
C GLN A 7 -4.32 9.75 -9.58
N ALA A 8 -3.46 9.78 -8.57
CA ALA A 8 -3.24 10.98 -7.76
C ALA A 8 -2.35 11.97 -8.51
N THR A 9 -2.65 13.24 -8.33
CA THR A 9 -1.82 14.34 -8.78
C THR A 9 -1.32 15.14 -7.59
N ILE A 10 -0.43 16.10 -7.83
CA ILE A 10 0.11 16.95 -6.76
C ILE A 10 -0.99 17.68 -6.01
N GLU A 11 -2.08 18.02 -6.71
CA GLU A 11 -3.23 18.69 -6.10
C GLU A 11 -3.93 17.84 -5.05
N ASP A 12 -3.71 16.52 -5.07
CA ASP A 12 -4.30 15.58 -4.11
C ASP A 12 -3.46 15.41 -2.84
N ALA A 13 -2.35 16.15 -2.70
CA ALA A 13 -1.42 15.93 -1.58
C ALA A 13 -2.08 16.09 -0.21
N ALA A 14 -2.87 17.14 -0.01
CA ALA A 14 -3.54 17.35 1.28
C ALA A 14 -4.52 16.22 1.59
N LEU A 15 -5.28 15.77 0.59
CA LEU A 15 -6.19 14.63 0.75
C LEU A 15 -5.43 13.36 1.14
N LEU A 16 -4.31 13.09 0.47
CA LEU A 16 -3.51 11.90 0.76
C LEU A 16 -2.86 11.96 2.13
N VAL A 17 -2.41 13.13 2.58
CA VAL A 17 -1.90 13.30 3.95
C VAL A 17 -2.98 12.87 4.96
N ASN A 18 -4.22 13.31 4.75
CA ASN A 18 -5.32 12.96 5.65
C ASN A 18 -5.64 11.46 5.62
N ILE A 19 -5.65 10.85 4.43
CA ILE A 19 -5.88 9.41 4.28
C ILE A 19 -4.78 8.62 4.98
N TYR A 20 -3.52 9.00 4.76
CA TYR A 20 -2.37 8.33 5.39
C TYR A 20 -2.43 8.46 6.91
N ASN A 21 -2.68 9.66 7.43
CA ASN A 21 -2.74 9.87 8.87
C ASN A 21 -3.85 9.03 9.51
N ALA A 22 -5.04 9.00 8.92
CA ALA A 22 -6.13 8.18 9.43
C ALA A 22 -5.81 6.70 9.37
N SER A 23 -5.18 6.26 8.27
CA SER A 23 -4.86 4.85 8.06
C SER A 23 -3.74 4.35 8.96
N PHE A 24 -2.72 5.19 9.23
CA PHE A 24 -1.51 4.79 9.94
C PHE A 24 -1.44 5.28 11.40
N TYR A 25 -2.48 5.93 11.89
CA TYR A 25 -2.49 6.42 13.26
C TYR A 25 -2.26 5.31 14.28
N SER A 26 -2.92 4.17 14.13
CA SER A 26 -2.77 3.05 15.06
C SER A 26 -1.37 2.44 15.00
N ASP A 27 -0.75 2.40 13.80
CA ASP A 27 0.63 1.95 13.66
C ASP A 27 1.60 2.90 14.37
N TYR A 28 1.39 4.20 14.20
CA TYR A 28 2.21 5.21 14.88
C TYR A 28 2.10 5.06 16.39
N MET A 29 0.88 4.88 16.91
CA MET A 29 0.68 4.69 18.36
C MET A 29 1.29 3.39 18.86
N ARG A 30 1.25 2.33 18.05
CA ARG A 30 1.74 1.00 18.42
C ARG A 30 3.27 0.93 18.40
N PHE A 31 3.92 1.53 17.39
CA PHE A 31 5.36 1.38 17.17
C PHE A 31 6.16 2.62 17.53
N GLY A 32 5.52 3.76 17.78
CA GLY A 32 6.20 5.02 18.05
C GLY A 32 6.81 5.69 16.83
N GLU A 33 6.80 5.01 15.70
CA GLU A 33 7.28 5.54 14.42
C GLU A 33 6.52 4.86 13.28
N CYS A 34 6.25 5.62 12.21
CA CYS A 34 5.57 5.09 11.04
C CYS A 34 5.81 6.05 9.88
N PRO A 35 6.48 5.59 8.78
CA PRO A 35 6.80 6.48 7.66
C PRO A 35 5.58 7.12 7.00
N GLY A 36 4.43 6.45 7.04
CA GLY A 36 3.21 6.97 6.43
C GLY A 36 2.50 8.04 7.25
N TYR A 37 2.85 8.19 8.54
CA TYR A 37 2.17 9.09 9.45
C TYR A 37 2.93 10.38 9.64
N GLY A 38 2.23 11.51 9.62
CA GLY A 38 2.84 12.80 9.97
C GLY A 38 3.59 13.48 8.82
N LYS A 39 3.35 13.08 7.57
CA LYS A 39 3.95 13.75 6.42
C LYS A 39 3.39 15.16 6.29
N THR A 40 4.26 16.12 5.92
CA THR A 40 3.80 17.43 5.50
C THR A 40 3.22 17.34 4.09
N ILE A 41 2.49 18.40 3.68
CA ILE A 41 1.96 18.46 2.31
C ILE A 41 3.12 18.43 1.32
N GLU A 42 4.21 19.15 1.58
CA GLU A 42 5.39 19.17 0.70
C GLU A 42 6.04 17.79 0.58
N MET A 43 6.12 17.05 1.67
CA MET A 43 6.65 15.67 1.65
C MET A 43 5.74 14.76 0.82
N MET A 44 4.43 14.93 0.93
CA MET A 44 3.49 14.14 0.15
C MET A 44 3.56 14.51 -1.34
N GLU A 45 3.69 15.79 -1.67
CA GLU A 45 3.88 16.22 -3.05
C GLU A 45 5.11 15.57 -3.66
N GLU A 46 6.22 15.54 -2.94
CA GLU A 46 7.45 14.90 -3.41
C GLU A 46 7.25 13.40 -3.59
N SER A 47 6.54 12.75 -2.69
CA SER A 47 6.22 11.33 -2.78
C SER A 47 5.35 11.03 -4.00
N ILE A 48 4.39 11.89 -4.31
CA ILE A 48 3.52 11.74 -5.50
C ILE A 48 4.35 11.89 -6.78
N ARG A 49 5.31 12.83 -6.81
CA ARG A 49 6.20 13.00 -7.97
C ARG A 49 7.07 11.78 -8.19
N LYS A 50 7.54 11.16 -7.12
CA LYS A 50 8.52 10.08 -7.17
C LYS A 50 7.87 8.70 -7.34
N TYR A 51 6.71 8.48 -6.74
CA TYR A 51 6.05 7.18 -6.71
C TYR A 51 4.61 7.29 -7.19
N PRO A 52 4.24 6.58 -8.28
CA PRO A 52 2.84 6.60 -8.76
C PRO A 52 1.89 6.10 -7.67
N LYS A 53 0.80 6.84 -7.50
CA LYS A 53 -0.21 6.52 -6.48
C LYS A 53 -1.59 6.58 -7.09
N HIS A 54 -2.47 5.71 -6.59
CA HIS A 54 -3.89 5.76 -6.92
C HIS A 54 -4.71 5.90 -5.65
N ILE A 55 -5.63 6.85 -5.68
CA ILE A 55 -6.61 7.05 -4.60
C ILE A 55 -7.68 5.99 -4.76
N ILE A 56 -8.01 5.31 -3.67
CA ILE A 56 -9.08 4.32 -3.65
C ILE A 56 -10.38 5.03 -3.29
N LEU A 57 -11.37 4.92 -4.16
CA LEU A 57 -12.69 5.53 -3.96
C LEU A 57 -13.70 4.42 -3.72
N CYS A 58 -14.49 4.57 -2.65
CA CYS A 58 -15.60 3.68 -2.34
C CYS A 58 -16.89 4.50 -2.42
N ASP A 59 -17.75 4.19 -3.39
CA ASP A 59 -18.97 4.96 -3.67
C ASP A 59 -18.64 6.45 -3.78
N ASN A 60 -17.57 6.76 -4.53
CA ASN A 60 -17.03 8.09 -4.79
C ASN A 60 -16.39 8.78 -3.59
N LYS A 61 -16.26 8.11 -2.45
CA LYS A 61 -15.58 8.65 -1.27
C LYS A 61 -14.14 8.18 -1.23
N PRO A 62 -13.14 9.08 -1.07
CA PRO A 62 -11.76 8.68 -0.91
C PRO A 62 -11.55 7.94 0.41
N VAL A 63 -11.10 6.69 0.36
CA VAL A 63 -10.99 5.85 1.54
C VAL A 63 -9.62 5.19 1.70
N GLY A 64 -8.73 5.34 0.74
CA GLY A 64 -7.43 4.71 0.81
C GLY A 64 -6.51 5.11 -0.33
N CYS A 65 -5.35 4.47 -0.38
CA CYS A 65 -4.36 4.72 -1.41
C CYS A 65 -3.56 3.45 -1.65
N VAL A 66 -3.23 3.21 -2.92
CA VAL A 66 -2.26 2.19 -3.28
C VAL A 66 -1.15 2.86 -4.11
N SER A 67 0.10 2.62 -3.71
CA SER A 67 1.29 3.13 -4.39
C SER A 67 2.09 1.95 -4.88
N CYS A 68 2.39 1.92 -6.18
CA CYS A 68 3.11 0.80 -6.79
C CYS A 68 4.03 1.36 -7.86
N HIS A 69 5.30 0.93 -7.84
CA HIS A 69 6.29 1.45 -8.79
C HIS A 69 7.19 0.34 -9.29
N SER A 70 7.81 0.57 -10.45
CA SER A 70 8.73 -0.35 -11.07
C SER A 70 10.06 -0.40 -10.30
N ILE A 71 10.58 -1.60 -10.08
CA ILE A 71 11.92 -1.84 -9.52
C ILE A 71 12.79 -2.66 -10.48
N GLY A 72 12.26 -3.02 -11.62
CA GLY A 72 12.93 -3.76 -12.69
C GLY A 72 12.04 -3.79 -13.91
N PRO A 73 12.46 -4.46 -15.02
CA PRO A 73 11.67 -4.43 -16.26
C PRO A 73 10.22 -4.89 -16.13
N GLN A 74 9.97 -5.88 -15.28
CA GLN A 74 8.62 -6.41 -15.06
C GLN A 74 8.38 -6.69 -13.58
N ASP A 75 9.19 -6.06 -12.72
CA ASP A 75 9.16 -6.24 -11.28
C ASP A 75 8.70 -4.95 -10.63
N TYR A 76 7.80 -5.07 -9.66
CA TYR A 76 7.14 -3.91 -9.05
C TYR A 76 7.17 -4.02 -7.54
N GLU A 77 7.20 -2.87 -6.88
CA GLU A 77 7.06 -2.79 -5.43
C GLU A 77 5.81 -2.03 -5.07
N ILE A 78 5.00 -2.62 -4.18
CA ILE A 78 3.87 -1.92 -3.58
C ILE A 78 4.43 -1.19 -2.36
N GLY A 79 4.63 0.12 -2.51
CA GLY A 79 5.23 0.94 -1.47
C GLY A 79 4.26 1.34 -0.37
N CYS A 80 2.97 1.33 -0.69
CA CYS A 80 1.94 1.66 0.28
C CYS A 80 0.61 1.06 -0.18
N LEU A 81 -0.09 0.45 0.76
CA LEU A 81 -1.49 0.08 0.60
C LEU A 81 -2.17 0.40 1.92
N CYS A 82 -3.06 1.37 1.92
CA CYS A 82 -3.74 1.77 3.13
C CYS A 82 -5.21 2.04 2.87
N VAL A 83 -6.02 1.76 3.89
CA VAL A 83 -7.47 2.00 3.90
C VAL A 83 -7.81 2.58 5.25
N ILE A 84 -8.63 3.63 5.28
CA ILE A 84 -9.03 4.24 6.55
C ILE A 84 -9.82 3.23 7.40
N PRO A 85 -9.76 3.33 8.74
CA PRO A 85 -10.32 2.29 9.63
C PRO A 85 -11.78 1.93 9.34
N GLU A 86 -12.63 2.92 9.03
CA GLU A 86 -14.06 2.70 8.81
C GLU A 86 -14.36 1.81 7.60
N TYR A 87 -13.39 1.65 6.70
CA TYR A 87 -13.56 0.87 5.46
C TYR A 87 -12.69 -0.38 5.41
N GLN A 88 -11.99 -0.71 6.49
CA GLN A 88 -11.22 -1.94 6.59
C GLN A 88 -12.14 -3.16 6.75
N GLY A 89 -11.65 -4.32 6.34
CA GLY A 89 -12.41 -5.56 6.46
C GLY A 89 -13.51 -5.74 5.42
N LYS A 90 -13.50 -4.96 4.35
CA LYS A 90 -14.54 -5.00 3.30
C LYS A 90 -14.03 -5.51 1.95
N GLY A 91 -12.80 -6.03 1.90
CA GLY A 91 -12.21 -6.55 0.67
C GLY A 91 -11.56 -5.50 -0.23
N ILE A 92 -11.46 -4.25 0.24
CA ILE A 92 -10.87 -3.15 -0.54
C ILE A 92 -9.40 -3.40 -0.80
N GLY A 93 -8.66 -3.90 0.20
CA GLY A 93 -7.24 -4.20 0.04
C GLY A 93 -6.98 -5.25 -1.04
N SER A 94 -7.76 -6.33 -1.06
CA SER A 94 -7.67 -7.34 -2.11
C SER A 94 -7.96 -6.75 -3.49
N GLY A 95 -8.95 -5.87 -3.55
CA GLY A 95 -9.30 -5.17 -4.80
C GLY A 95 -8.15 -4.28 -5.29
N ALA A 96 -7.43 -3.64 -4.37
CA ALA A 96 -6.28 -2.80 -4.73
C ALA A 96 -5.13 -3.64 -5.30
N ILE A 97 -4.88 -4.82 -4.73
CA ILE A 97 -3.85 -5.73 -5.26
C ILE A 97 -4.23 -6.16 -6.68
N ARG A 98 -5.48 -6.55 -6.92
CA ARG A 98 -5.93 -6.90 -8.27
C ARG A 98 -5.82 -5.71 -9.23
N PHE A 99 -6.14 -4.52 -8.74
CA PHE A 99 -6.03 -3.32 -9.56
C PHE A 99 -4.60 -3.11 -10.07
N VAL A 100 -3.59 -3.19 -9.21
CA VAL A 100 -2.21 -2.96 -9.65
C VAL A 100 -1.71 -4.06 -10.59
N GLN A 101 -2.17 -5.30 -10.40
CA GLN A 101 -1.86 -6.39 -11.32
C GLN A 101 -2.45 -6.13 -12.71
N ASP A 102 -3.66 -5.62 -12.78
CA ASP A 102 -4.29 -5.29 -14.05
C ASP A 102 -3.70 -4.03 -14.69
N TYR A 103 -3.30 -3.08 -13.86
CA TYR A 103 -2.71 -1.82 -14.32
C TYR A 103 -1.33 -2.04 -14.95
N TYR A 104 -0.50 -2.89 -14.33
CA TYR A 104 0.82 -3.27 -14.84
C TYR A 104 0.74 -4.64 -15.52
N LYS A 105 0.13 -4.67 -16.69
CA LYS A 105 -0.28 -5.92 -17.37
C LYS A 105 0.83 -6.93 -17.58
N GLU A 106 2.08 -6.47 -17.69
CA GLU A 106 3.22 -7.35 -17.98
C GLU A 106 4.01 -7.71 -16.72
N TRP A 107 3.42 -7.52 -15.53
CA TRP A 107 4.14 -7.80 -14.29
C TRP A 107 4.54 -9.27 -14.18
N LYS A 108 5.74 -9.51 -13.65
CA LYS A 108 6.23 -10.85 -13.33
C LYS A 108 6.36 -11.06 -11.84
N SER A 109 6.75 -10.04 -11.09
CA SER A 109 6.83 -10.12 -9.63
C SER A 109 6.35 -8.85 -8.98
N MET A 110 5.82 -9.01 -7.75
CA MET A 110 5.48 -7.90 -6.89
C MET A 110 6.01 -8.18 -5.49
N THR A 111 6.53 -7.14 -4.85
CA THR A 111 7.07 -7.23 -3.50
C THR A 111 6.49 -6.12 -2.64
N LEU A 112 6.45 -6.36 -1.35
CA LEU A 112 6.08 -5.35 -0.36
C LEU A 112 6.66 -5.71 1.01
N ILE A 113 6.68 -4.75 1.93
CA ILE A 113 7.12 -4.98 3.30
C ILE A 113 6.01 -4.57 4.27
N THR A 114 5.98 -5.22 5.44
CA THR A 114 5.09 -4.86 6.53
C THR A 114 5.77 -5.18 7.86
N PRO A 115 5.43 -4.47 8.95
CA PRO A 115 5.93 -4.86 10.28
C PRO A 115 5.54 -6.30 10.61
N ILE A 116 6.50 -7.09 11.09
CA ILE A 116 6.27 -8.50 11.42
C ILE A 116 5.24 -8.65 12.54
N ALA A 117 5.16 -7.65 13.42
CA ALA A 117 4.20 -7.66 14.53
C ALA A 117 2.75 -7.47 14.06
N LYS A 118 2.53 -6.98 12.84
CA LYS A 118 1.18 -6.84 12.28
C LYS A 118 0.73 -8.16 11.67
N GLN A 119 0.40 -9.10 12.53
CA GLN A 119 0.03 -10.46 12.10
C GLN A 119 -1.20 -10.47 11.20
N GLU A 120 -2.11 -9.54 11.36
CA GLU A 120 -3.27 -9.38 10.48
C GLU A 120 -2.85 -9.09 9.04
N ASN A 121 -1.81 -8.28 8.84
CA ASN A 121 -1.25 -8.02 7.51
C ASN A 121 -0.52 -9.25 6.96
N VAL A 122 0.27 -9.91 7.81
CA VAL A 122 0.97 -11.13 7.39
C VAL A 122 -0.02 -12.15 6.87
N ARG A 123 -1.10 -12.40 7.61
CA ARG A 123 -2.16 -13.33 7.16
C ARG A 123 -2.84 -12.85 5.89
N PHE A 124 -3.14 -11.56 5.80
CA PHE A 124 -3.79 -11.00 4.60
C PHE A 124 -2.94 -11.25 3.35
N TYR A 125 -1.66 -10.90 3.39
CA TYR A 125 -0.82 -11.05 2.22
C TYR A 125 -0.53 -12.51 1.87
N THR A 126 -0.33 -13.37 2.87
CA THR A 126 -0.03 -14.78 2.61
C THR A 126 -1.27 -15.60 2.27
N GLU A 127 -2.36 -15.43 3.02
CA GLU A 127 -3.54 -16.29 2.87
C GLU A 127 -4.52 -15.79 1.82
N LYS A 128 -4.66 -14.48 1.66
CA LYS A 128 -5.67 -13.92 0.74
C LYS A 128 -5.07 -13.42 -0.58
N CYS A 129 -3.82 -13.00 -0.58
CA CYS A 129 -3.20 -12.44 -1.77
C CYS A 129 -2.17 -13.35 -2.43
N GLY A 130 -1.79 -14.45 -1.77
CA GLY A 130 -0.88 -15.44 -2.33
C GLY A 130 0.59 -15.08 -2.28
N PHE A 131 0.97 -14.06 -1.51
CA PHE A 131 2.38 -13.71 -1.34
C PHE A 131 3.09 -14.74 -0.48
N GLN A 132 4.38 -14.93 -0.74
CA GLN A 132 5.26 -15.74 0.09
C GLN A 132 6.21 -14.85 0.86
N ILE A 133 6.57 -15.27 2.08
CA ILE A 133 7.59 -14.58 2.86
C ILE A 133 8.94 -14.86 2.22
N ALA A 134 9.66 -13.79 1.85
CA ALA A 134 10.94 -13.90 1.17
C ALA A 134 12.12 -13.60 2.09
N ASP A 135 11.98 -12.59 2.97
CA ASP A 135 13.09 -12.12 3.78
C ASP A 135 12.58 -11.31 4.97
N THR A 136 13.50 -10.97 5.87
CA THR A 136 13.24 -10.06 6.98
C THR A 136 14.24 -8.92 6.93
N GLU A 137 13.81 -7.74 7.35
CA GLU A 137 14.65 -6.54 7.42
C GLU A 137 14.27 -5.74 8.66
N ARG A 138 15.02 -4.69 8.93
CA ARG A 138 14.77 -3.83 10.09
C ARG A 138 14.81 -2.37 9.65
N ASP A 139 13.83 -1.59 10.12
CA ASP A 139 13.81 -0.15 9.95
C ASP A 139 13.66 0.48 11.34
N GLY A 140 14.72 1.13 11.83
CA GLY A 140 14.73 1.66 13.19
C GLY A 140 14.53 0.53 14.21
N ASN A 141 13.48 0.64 15.03
CA ASN A 141 13.13 -0.36 16.03
C ASN A 141 12.08 -1.35 15.56
N VAL A 142 11.69 -1.28 14.28
CA VAL A 142 10.62 -2.12 13.74
C VAL A 142 11.22 -3.23 12.87
N GLU A 143 10.88 -4.48 13.20
CA GLU A 143 11.24 -5.62 12.36
C GLU A 143 10.19 -5.76 11.25
N LEU A 144 10.68 -5.91 10.02
CA LEU A 144 9.85 -5.97 8.83
C LEU A 144 9.99 -7.32 8.16
N VAL A 145 8.91 -7.75 7.52
CA VAL A 145 8.94 -8.94 6.66
C VAL A 145 8.69 -8.49 5.23
N ARG A 146 9.49 -9.03 4.31
CA ARG A 146 9.35 -8.79 2.88
C ARG A 146 8.60 -9.94 2.25
N PHE A 147 7.60 -9.60 1.46
CA PHE A 147 6.77 -10.57 0.73
C PHE A 147 7.08 -10.53 -0.75
N LEU A 148 6.94 -11.66 -1.41
CA LEU A 148 7.12 -11.79 -2.85
C LEU A 148 5.94 -12.54 -3.44
N LEU A 149 5.40 -12.02 -4.54
CA LEU A 149 4.41 -12.70 -5.36
C LEU A 149 4.98 -12.82 -6.77
N GLU A 150 5.08 -14.05 -7.27
CA GLU A 150 5.50 -14.32 -8.62
C GLU A 150 4.31 -14.71 -9.46
N ARG A 151 4.23 -14.16 -10.67
CA ARG A 151 3.12 -14.43 -11.57
C ARG A 151 3.25 -15.85 -12.12
N SER A 152 2.12 -16.56 -12.12
CA SER A 152 2.04 -17.89 -12.74
C SER A 152 2.33 -17.78 -14.23
N LEU A 153 3.09 -18.73 -14.75
CA LEU A 153 3.49 -18.79 -16.18
C LEU A 153 2.48 -19.51 -17.07
N GLU A 154 1.26 -19.64 -16.66
CA GLU A 154 0.21 -20.26 -17.49
C GLU A 154 -0.24 -19.37 -18.62
#